data_8a06e303d3f4490f1225174e12930e91
#
_entry.id   8a06e303d3f4490f1225174e12930e91
#
_cell.length_a   1.000
_cell.length_b   1.000
_cell.length_c   1.000
_cell.angle_alpha   90.00
_cell.angle_beta   90.00
_cell.angle_gamma   90.00
#
_symmetry.space_group_name_H-M   'P 1'
#
loop_
_entity.id
_entity.type
_entity.pdbx_description
1 polymer ?
#
loop_
_entity_poly.entity_id
_entity_poly.type
_entity_poly.pdbx_seq_one_letter_code
_entity_poly.pdbx_strand_id
1 'polypeptide(L)'
;MNASVLEASYPISFQKKEAEKLGEYLRQRQCVNLIGMKRVGISNFLRFFLNHPDTIPTYINQKEKHLFIPVDLNDLVEQEIYPFWTLTLKRIVDVADQSDLSPEVKAKVNDLFVKSIQFQDLFMVIDSIRHALVLIGENGMYPTIFFLRFDRLKDKFNPSFFDNLQGLRDAANGNLAYVFTSYRSLVSIFPEARANLSVFSQTMYAKPAHESDMRIVYDAYRKRYKLTLQPPIEKALFAVIGGYMQYLQLGLIHLNEVESSTLNTEKDILETLLSDERIVLQSEELWESLHVEEQKILMQVVKSQQVDALEQERGRYLWDTGFLVGEKTLSIFSPLFEAYILHLEHDESKKKKTAHLTRKEHLLFTLLKEQLGEIVERESIVEIVWPESQEFGVSDWAIDRLVARVRLKLREQDTPYEIQTIRTRGYKLTPLKE
;
A
#
# COMPACT_ATOMS: atom_id res chain seq x y z
N MET A 1 6.24 -26.17 -4.81
CA MET A 1 6.43 -25.81 -3.39
C MET A 1 5.93 -24.39 -3.25
N ASN A 2 4.79 -24.19 -2.59
CA ASN A 2 4.37 -22.82 -2.28
C ASN A 2 5.40 -22.23 -1.33
N ALA A 3 6.10 -21.18 -1.76
CA ALA A 3 6.98 -20.44 -0.87
C ALA A 3 6.11 -19.96 0.31
N SER A 4 6.38 -20.43 1.51
CA SER A 4 5.62 -20.02 2.69
C SER A 4 5.76 -18.50 2.84
N VAL A 5 4.64 -17.82 3.00
CA VAL A 5 4.59 -16.39 3.27
C VAL A 5 5.41 -16.12 4.52
N LEU A 6 6.40 -15.23 4.44
CA LEU A 6 7.34 -14.97 5.55
C LEU A 6 6.60 -14.59 6.84
N GLU A 7 5.58 -13.73 6.69
CA GLU A 7 4.80 -13.20 7.78
C GLU A 7 3.96 -14.26 8.51
N ALA A 8 3.66 -15.40 7.87
CA ALA A 8 3.02 -16.54 8.53
C ALA A 8 3.89 -17.17 9.64
N SER A 9 5.19 -16.88 9.63
CA SER A 9 6.12 -17.35 10.66
C SER A 9 6.34 -16.37 11.82
N TYR A 10 5.70 -15.20 11.78
CA TYR A 10 5.80 -14.24 12.87
C TYR A 10 5.13 -14.76 14.13
N PRO A 11 5.55 -14.35 15.34
CA PRO A 11 4.84 -14.73 16.55
C PRO A 11 3.40 -14.19 16.54
N ILE A 12 2.47 -14.94 17.11
CA ILE A 12 1.05 -14.56 17.16
C ILE A 12 0.81 -13.19 17.81
N SER A 13 1.77 -12.73 18.62
CA SER A 13 1.74 -11.41 19.25
C SER A 13 2.08 -10.24 18.32
N PHE A 14 2.45 -10.50 17.06
CA PHE A 14 2.75 -9.44 16.08
C PHE A 14 1.55 -8.56 15.84
N GLN A 15 1.72 -7.24 16.03
CA GLN A 15 0.65 -6.23 15.94
C GLN A 15 -0.63 -6.67 16.68
N LYS A 16 -0.46 -7.16 17.90
CA LYS A 16 -1.52 -7.78 18.69
C LYS A 16 -2.76 -6.89 18.83
N LYS A 17 -2.58 -5.60 19.10
CA LYS A 17 -3.70 -4.65 19.29
C LYS A 17 -4.54 -4.51 18.02
N GLU A 18 -3.88 -4.42 16.87
CA GLU A 18 -4.50 -4.33 15.56
C GLU A 18 -5.23 -5.64 15.22
N ALA A 19 -4.60 -6.78 15.52
CA ALA A 19 -5.18 -8.11 15.31
C ALA A 19 -6.41 -8.36 16.19
N GLU A 20 -6.35 -8.00 17.47
CA GLU A 20 -7.49 -8.06 18.41
C GLU A 20 -8.67 -7.21 17.93
N LYS A 21 -8.38 -5.95 17.53
CA LYS A 21 -9.41 -5.02 17.07
C LYS A 21 -10.06 -5.47 15.77
N LEU A 22 -9.25 -5.87 14.77
CA LEU A 22 -9.76 -6.41 13.51
C LEU A 22 -10.57 -7.69 13.76
N GLY A 23 -10.05 -8.60 14.59
CA GLY A 23 -10.73 -9.84 14.97
C GLY A 23 -12.07 -9.61 15.65
N GLU A 24 -12.18 -8.59 16.53
CA GLU A 24 -13.43 -8.20 17.16
C GLU A 24 -14.49 -7.76 16.13
N TYR A 25 -14.12 -6.89 15.19
CA TYR A 25 -15.03 -6.45 14.12
C TYR A 25 -15.48 -7.63 13.25
N LEU A 26 -14.55 -8.52 12.87
CA LEU A 26 -14.89 -9.68 12.04
C LEU A 26 -15.78 -10.70 12.79
N ARG A 27 -15.61 -10.85 14.09
CA ARG A 27 -16.52 -11.67 14.94
C ARG A 27 -17.95 -11.14 14.90
N GLN A 28 -18.08 -9.81 14.87
CA GLN A 28 -19.39 -9.14 14.80
C GLN A 28 -19.91 -8.98 13.36
N ARG A 29 -19.25 -9.55 12.35
CA ARG A 29 -19.59 -9.39 10.93
C ARG A 29 -19.63 -7.95 10.46
N GLN A 30 -18.87 -7.08 11.10
CA GLN A 30 -18.73 -5.69 10.69
C GLN A 30 -17.75 -5.55 9.54
N CYS A 31 -18.07 -4.66 8.62
CA CYS A 31 -17.13 -4.27 7.58
C CYS A 31 -16.12 -3.27 8.15
N VAL A 32 -14.87 -3.36 7.70
CA VAL A 32 -13.77 -2.55 8.22
C VAL A 32 -13.10 -1.79 7.08
N ASN A 33 -12.87 -0.50 7.29
CA ASN A 33 -11.96 0.29 6.47
C ASN A 33 -10.63 0.47 7.24
N LEU A 34 -9.60 -0.27 6.82
CA LEU A 34 -8.26 -0.21 7.38
C LEU A 34 -7.46 0.85 6.62
N ILE A 35 -7.20 1.96 7.28
CA ILE A 35 -6.55 3.15 6.74
C ILE A 35 -5.15 3.29 7.35
N GLY A 36 -4.17 3.64 6.55
CA GLY A 36 -2.85 4.00 7.05
C GLY A 36 -2.08 4.80 6.02
N MET A 37 -1.03 5.49 6.46
CA MET A 37 -0.15 6.16 5.51
C MET A 37 0.42 5.14 4.51
N LYS A 38 0.73 5.58 3.30
CA LYS A 38 1.30 4.69 2.27
C LYS A 38 2.48 3.92 2.83
N ARG A 39 2.53 2.62 2.60
CA ARG A 39 3.63 1.69 2.97
C ARG A 39 3.97 1.61 4.47
N VAL A 40 3.03 2.00 5.35
CA VAL A 40 3.22 1.92 6.81
C VAL A 40 3.37 0.48 7.34
N GLY A 41 2.98 -0.52 6.54
CA GLY A 41 3.08 -1.93 6.91
C GLY A 41 1.75 -2.70 6.90
N ILE A 42 0.65 -2.11 6.38
CA ILE A 42 -0.65 -2.80 6.27
C ILE A 42 -0.51 -4.14 5.55
N SER A 43 0.29 -4.21 4.48
CA SER A 43 0.48 -5.46 3.73
C SER A 43 1.18 -6.54 4.58
N ASN A 44 2.17 -6.17 5.42
CA ASN A 44 2.83 -7.10 6.33
C ASN A 44 1.85 -7.62 7.38
N PHE A 45 1.07 -6.71 7.98
CA PHE A 45 0.03 -7.07 8.94
C PHE A 45 -1.01 -8.02 8.34
N LEU A 46 -1.53 -7.71 7.14
CA LEU A 46 -2.55 -8.56 6.53
C LEU A 46 -1.98 -9.90 6.04
N ARG A 47 -0.74 -9.95 5.52
CA ARG A 47 -0.11 -11.25 5.22
C ARG A 47 0.06 -12.11 6.46
N PHE A 48 0.44 -11.51 7.61
CA PHE A 48 0.40 -12.20 8.89
C PHE A 48 -1.03 -12.65 9.24
N PHE A 49 -1.98 -11.73 9.29
CA PHE A 49 -3.35 -11.99 9.75
C PHE A 49 -4.08 -13.06 8.92
N LEU A 50 -3.85 -13.06 7.60
CA LEU A 50 -4.49 -13.99 6.66
C LEU A 50 -3.83 -15.37 6.60
N ASN A 51 -2.54 -15.49 6.91
CA ASN A 51 -1.79 -16.73 6.68
C ASN A 51 -1.28 -17.40 7.96
N HIS A 52 -1.29 -16.71 9.12
CA HIS A 52 -0.88 -17.33 10.37
C HIS A 52 -1.98 -18.27 10.89
N PRO A 53 -1.70 -19.55 11.16
CA PRO A 53 -2.72 -20.58 11.48
C PRO A 53 -3.53 -20.26 12.73
N ASP A 54 -2.94 -19.59 13.72
CA ASP A 54 -3.58 -19.32 15.00
C ASP A 54 -4.35 -17.98 15.02
N THR A 55 -4.41 -17.23 13.94
CA THR A 55 -5.09 -15.92 13.91
C THR A 55 -6.58 -16.05 14.15
N ILE A 56 -7.26 -16.96 13.43
CA ILE A 56 -8.70 -17.17 13.58
C ILE A 56 -9.03 -17.66 15.00
N PRO A 57 -8.41 -18.74 15.51
CA PRO A 57 -8.73 -19.21 16.86
C PRO A 57 -8.37 -18.21 17.96
N THR A 58 -7.34 -17.39 17.79
CA THR A 58 -6.89 -16.44 18.82
C THR A 58 -7.70 -15.16 18.83
N TYR A 59 -7.95 -14.56 17.66
CA TYR A 59 -8.48 -13.20 17.56
C TYR A 59 -9.94 -13.14 17.16
N ILE A 60 -10.48 -14.18 16.51
CA ILE A 60 -11.87 -14.16 16.05
C ILE A 60 -12.72 -15.12 16.85
N ASN A 61 -12.78 -16.41 16.45
CA ASN A 61 -13.59 -17.40 17.13
C ASN A 61 -13.10 -18.82 16.76
N GLN A 62 -12.98 -19.69 17.77
CA GLN A 62 -12.59 -21.09 17.56
C GLN A 62 -13.72 -21.97 16.99
N LYS A 63 -14.98 -21.56 17.14
CA LYS A 63 -16.15 -22.39 16.82
C LYS A 63 -16.69 -22.19 15.41
N GLU A 64 -16.41 -21.05 14.81
CA GLU A 64 -16.91 -20.68 13.50
C GLU A 64 -15.87 -20.92 12.42
N LYS A 65 -16.31 -21.40 11.27
CA LYS A 65 -15.43 -21.63 10.10
C LYS A 65 -15.37 -20.34 9.28
N HIS A 66 -14.35 -19.53 9.52
CA HIS A 66 -14.10 -18.32 8.75
C HIS A 66 -13.36 -18.62 7.44
N LEU A 67 -13.81 -18.00 6.35
CA LEU A 67 -13.20 -18.10 5.03
C LEU A 67 -12.68 -16.73 4.61
N PHE A 68 -11.37 -16.55 4.64
CA PHE A 68 -10.71 -15.31 4.24
C PHE A 68 -10.41 -15.32 2.75
N ILE A 69 -10.91 -14.32 2.02
CA ILE A 69 -10.82 -14.21 0.57
C ILE A 69 -10.03 -12.93 0.23
N PRO A 70 -8.71 -13.00 0.07
CA PRO A 70 -7.91 -11.85 -0.33
C PRO A 70 -8.07 -11.54 -1.81
N VAL A 71 -8.45 -10.32 -2.14
CA VAL A 71 -8.55 -9.77 -3.48
C VAL A 71 -7.57 -8.60 -3.58
N ASP A 72 -6.37 -8.85 -4.08
CA ASP A 72 -5.37 -7.80 -4.28
C ASP A 72 -5.59 -7.10 -5.61
N LEU A 73 -5.85 -5.79 -5.57
CA LEU A 73 -6.09 -5.01 -6.77
C LEU A 73 -4.80 -4.75 -7.58
N ASN A 74 -3.63 -5.18 -7.10
CA ASN A 74 -2.43 -5.27 -7.94
C ASN A 74 -2.53 -6.35 -9.00
N ASP A 75 -3.36 -7.37 -8.80
CA ASP A 75 -3.54 -8.47 -9.76
C ASP A 75 -4.44 -8.06 -10.95
N LEU A 76 -5.01 -6.85 -10.92
CA LEU A 76 -5.79 -6.33 -12.04
C LEU A 76 -4.88 -5.86 -13.16
N VAL A 77 -4.99 -6.50 -14.32
CA VAL A 77 -4.35 -6.06 -15.58
C VAL A 77 -5.00 -4.77 -16.08
N GLU A 78 -6.33 -4.72 -16.02
CA GLU A 78 -7.12 -3.55 -16.39
C GLU A 78 -7.87 -3.01 -15.17
N GLN A 79 -7.73 -1.73 -14.90
CA GLN A 79 -8.40 -1.06 -13.79
C GLN A 79 -9.83 -0.68 -14.18
N GLU A 80 -10.70 -1.69 -14.37
CA GLU A 80 -12.08 -1.54 -14.77
C GLU A 80 -13.03 -2.38 -13.88
N ILE A 81 -14.33 -2.05 -13.91
CA ILE A 81 -15.34 -2.67 -13.04
C ILE A 81 -15.54 -4.16 -13.32
N TYR A 82 -15.58 -4.56 -14.60
CA TYR A 82 -15.76 -5.96 -14.98
C TYR A 82 -14.58 -6.84 -14.55
N PRO A 83 -13.30 -6.47 -14.83
CA PRO A 83 -12.13 -7.19 -14.31
C PRO A 83 -12.10 -7.27 -12.78
N PHE A 84 -12.53 -6.22 -12.05
CA PHE A 84 -12.62 -6.24 -10.60
C PHE A 84 -13.56 -7.36 -10.10
N TRP A 85 -14.77 -7.44 -10.63
CA TRP A 85 -15.73 -8.46 -10.21
C TRP A 85 -15.29 -9.87 -10.65
N THR A 86 -14.69 -10.00 -11.84
CA THR A 86 -14.15 -11.27 -12.32
C THR A 86 -12.99 -11.75 -11.44
N LEU A 87 -12.07 -10.86 -11.05
CA LEU A 87 -11.00 -11.18 -10.09
C LEU A 87 -11.59 -11.61 -8.75
N THR A 88 -12.60 -10.88 -8.25
CA THR A 88 -13.26 -11.21 -6.99
C THR A 88 -13.86 -12.61 -7.02
N LEU A 89 -14.60 -12.95 -8.07
CA LEU A 89 -15.16 -14.30 -8.24
C LEU A 89 -14.06 -15.37 -8.35
N LYS A 90 -12.99 -15.09 -9.09
CA LYS A 90 -11.83 -16.01 -9.18
C LYS A 90 -11.22 -16.28 -7.81
N ARG A 91 -11.03 -15.26 -6.98
CA ARG A 91 -10.49 -15.42 -5.61
C ARG A 91 -11.44 -16.20 -4.69
N ILE A 92 -12.76 -16.02 -4.84
CA ILE A 92 -13.75 -16.85 -4.13
C ILE A 92 -13.58 -18.32 -4.49
N VAL A 93 -13.45 -18.64 -5.80
CA VAL A 93 -13.23 -20.01 -6.27
C VAL A 93 -11.93 -20.58 -5.72
N ASP A 94 -10.81 -19.85 -5.85
CA ASP A 94 -9.49 -20.31 -5.39
C ASP A 94 -9.47 -20.67 -3.90
N VAL A 95 -10.11 -19.85 -3.07
CA VAL A 95 -10.18 -20.07 -1.63
C VAL A 95 -11.19 -21.18 -1.28
N ALA A 96 -12.32 -21.24 -1.97
CA ALA A 96 -13.29 -22.33 -1.80
C ALA A 96 -12.66 -23.70 -2.09
N ASP A 97 -11.85 -23.78 -3.15
CA ASP A 97 -11.16 -25.01 -3.56
C ASP A 97 -10.17 -25.52 -2.49
N GLN A 98 -9.50 -24.60 -1.78
CA GLN A 98 -8.55 -24.90 -0.71
C GLN A 98 -9.22 -25.15 0.65
N SER A 99 -10.52 -24.86 0.79
CA SER A 99 -11.26 -24.97 2.05
C SER A 99 -11.78 -26.38 2.33
N ASP A 100 -12.41 -26.56 3.51
CA ASP A 100 -13.10 -27.79 3.93
C ASP A 100 -14.51 -27.97 3.33
N LEU A 101 -14.88 -27.22 2.30
CA LEU A 101 -16.14 -27.38 1.59
C LEU A 101 -16.22 -28.76 0.89
N SER A 102 -17.43 -29.31 0.75
CA SER A 102 -17.60 -30.57 0.03
C SER A 102 -17.20 -30.45 -1.45
N PRO A 103 -16.73 -31.55 -2.08
CA PRO A 103 -16.38 -31.54 -3.50
C PRO A 103 -17.51 -31.04 -4.42
N GLU A 104 -18.77 -31.31 -4.04
CA GLU A 104 -19.94 -30.87 -4.81
C GLU A 104 -20.13 -29.35 -4.74
N VAL A 105 -19.92 -28.74 -3.57
CA VAL A 105 -19.98 -27.29 -3.41
C VAL A 105 -18.85 -26.62 -4.18
N LYS A 106 -17.62 -27.13 -4.07
CA LYS A 106 -16.47 -26.64 -4.82
C LYS A 106 -16.71 -26.68 -6.33
N ALA A 107 -17.25 -27.80 -6.84
CA ALA A 107 -17.59 -27.94 -8.25
C ALA A 107 -18.64 -26.93 -8.71
N LYS A 108 -19.69 -26.68 -7.90
CA LYS A 108 -20.71 -25.67 -8.18
C LYS A 108 -20.14 -24.26 -8.22
N VAL A 109 -19.32 -23.90 -7.24
CA VAL A 109 -18.67 -22.58 -7.18
C VAL A 109 -17.75 -22.36 -8.40
N ASN A 110 -17.00 -23.40 -8.80
CA ASN A 110 -16.17 -23.33 -10.01
C ASN A 110 -17.02 -23.21 -11.30
N ASP A 111 -18.13 -23.92 -11.39
CA ASP A 111 -19.04 -23.85 -12.56
C ASP A 111 -19.63 -22.43 -12.73
N LEU A 112 -19.97 -21.74 -11.62
CA LEU A 112 -20.39 -20.34 -11.66
C LEU A 112 -19.34 -19.42 -12.28
N PHE A 113 -18.06 -19.63 -11.94
CA PHE A 113 -16.97 -18.87 -12.54
C PHE A 113 -16.84 -19.14 -14.04
N VAL A 114 -16.78 -20.41 -14.43
CA VAL A 114 -16.62 -20.80 -15.83
C VAL A 114 -17.77 -20.25 -16.69
N LYS A 115 -19.00 -20.31 -16.21
CA LYS A 115 -20.17 -19.74 -16.90
C LYS A 115 -20.11 -18.23 -17.01
N SER A 116 -19.69 -17.52 -15.94
CA SER A 116 -19.67 -16.06 -15.93
C SER A 116 -18.66 -15.47 -16.93
N ILE A 117 -17.49 -16.12 -17.10
CA ILE A 117 -16.46 -15.61 -18.03
C ILE A 117 -16.80 -15.82 -19.50
N GLN A 118 -17.69 -16.78 -19.83
CA GLN A 118 -18.11 -17.06 -21.20
C GLN A 118 -18.92 -15.92 -21.81
N PHE A 119 -19.73 -15.23 -21.02
CA PHE A 119 -20.66 -14.21 -21.51
C PHE A 119 -20.11 -12.78 -21.42
N GLN A 120 -19.03 -12.55 -20.67
CA GLN A 120 -18.43 -11.23 -20.41
C GLN A 120 -19.46 -10.17 -19.96
N ASP A 121 -20.48 -10.60 -19.23
CA ASP A 121 -21.58 -9.78 -18.76
C ASP A 121 -21.42 -9.45 -17.27
N LEU A 122 -21.49 -8.16 -16.93
CA LEU A 122 -21.29 -7.68 -15.56
C LEU A 122 -22.33 -8.21 -14.59
N PHE A 123 -23.59 -8.28 -15.01
CA PHE A 123 -24.69 -8.80 -14.18
C PHE A 123 -24.45 -10.28 -13.85
N MET A 124 -24.07 -11.07 -14.85
CA MET A 124 -23.81 -12.51 -14.67
C MET A 124 -22.65 -12.77 -13.70
N VAL A 125 -21.60 -11.95 -13.71
CA VAL A 125 -20.48 -12.09 -12.78
C VAL A 125 -20.93 -11.77 -11.35
N ILE A 126 -21.65 -10.66 -11.13
CA ILE A 126 -22.13 -10.26 -9.80
C ILE A 126 -23.15 -11.29 -9.27
N ASP A 127 -24.02 -11.80 -10.11
CA ASP A 127 -24.97 -12.83 -9.74
C ASP A 127 -24.30 -14.16 -9.39
N SER A 128 -23.25 -14.54 -10.14
CA SER A 128 -22.42 -15.71 -9.83
C SER A 128 -21.70 -15.56 -8.48
N ILE A 129 -21.20 -14.37 -8.15
CA ILE A 129 -20.63 -14.07 -6.82
C ILE A 129 -21.70 -14.25 -5.75
N ARG A 130 -22.91 -13.71 -5.97
CA ARG A 130 -24.02 -13.85 -5.04
C ARG A 130 -24.31 -15.32 -4.73
N HIS A 131 -24.49 -16.13 -5.77
CA HIS A 131 -24.76 -17.56 -5.61
C HIS A 131 -23.61 -18.31 -4.92
N ALA A 132 -22.36 -18.00 -5.26
CA ALA A 132 -21.18 -18.61 -4.62
C ALA A 132 -21.13 -18.29 -3.12
N LEU A 133 -21.37 -17.03 -2.73
CA LEU A 133 -21.37 -16.61 -1.32
C LEU A 133 -22.53 -17.22 -0.51
N VAL A 134 -23.70 -17.34 -1.10
CA VAL A 134 -24.85 -18.04 -0.49
C VAL A 134 -24.53 -19.50 -0.27
N LEU A 135 -24.02 -20.21 -1.30
CA LEU A 135 -23.60 -21.62 -1.16
C LEU A 135 -22.57 -21.84 -0.06
N ILE A 136 -21.58 -20.95 0.03
CA ILE A 136 -20.54 -20.98 1.07
C ILE A 136 -21.18 -20.81 2.47
N GLY A 137 -22.08 -19.83 2.60
CA GLY A 137 -22.78 -19.55 3.85
C GLY A 137 -23.71 -20.69 4.31
N GLU A 138 -24.48 -21.29 3.39
CA GLU A 138 -25.33 -22.44 3.66
C GLU A 138 -24.55 -23.68 4.11
N ASN A 139 -23.26 -23.77 3.75
CA ASN A 139 -22.36 -24.80 4.22
C ASN A 139 -21.61 -24.45 5.52
N GLY A 140 -22.11 -23.45 6.26
CA GLY A 140 -21.64 -23.07 7.60
C GLY A 140 -20.31 -22.35 7.60
N MET A 141 -19.88 -21.76 6.48
CA MET A 141 -18.70 -20.92 6.42
C MET A 141 -19.06 -19.42 6.42
N TYR A 142 -18.20 -18.64 7.04
CA TYR A 142 -18.34 -17.19 7.18
C TYR A 142 -17.35 -16.47 6.27
N PRO A 143 -17.73 -16.06 5.03
CA PRO A 143 -16.82 -15.39 4.13
C PRO A 143 -16.47 -13.98 4.60
N THR A 144 -15.21 -13.61 4.46
CA THR A 144 -14.70 -12.25 4.60
C THR A 144 -13.83 -11.92 3.40
N ILE A 145 -14.24 -10.92 2.62
CA ILE A 145 -13.47 -10.47 1.45
C ILE A 145 -12.57 -9.31 1.88
N PHE A 146 -11.28 -9.47 1.64
CA PHE A 146 -10.26 -8.45 1.89
C PHE A 146 -9.90 -7.78 0.56
N PHE A 147 -10.43 -6.58 0.31
CA PHE A 147 -10.07 -5.77 -0.83
C PHE A 147 -8.81 -4.96 -0.52
N LEU A 148 -7.67 -5.43 -1.04
CA LEU A 148 -6.38 -4.80 -0.79
C LEU A 148 -6.11 -3.69 -1.81
N ARG A 149 -5.62 -2.53 -1.35
CA ARG A 149 -5.33 -1.35 -2.18
C ARG A 149 -6.55 -0.85 -2.95
N PHE A 150 -7.66 -0.74 -2.26
CA PHE A 150 -8.96 -0.39 -2.84
C PHE A 150 -8.98 1.00 -3.48
N ASP A 151 -8.11 1.90 -3.03
CA ASP A 151 -7.90 3.23 -3.59
C ASP A 151 -7.38 3.25 -5.05
N ARG A 152 -6.88 2.13 -5.58
CA ARG A 152 -6.39 2.05 -6.99
C ARG A 152 -7.50 2.25 -8.03
N LEU A 153 -8.74 1.96 -7.67
CA LEU A 153 -9.89 2.08 -8.56
C LEU A 153 -10.78 3.30 -8.28
N LYS A 154 -10.25 4.30 -7.55
CA LYS A 154 -11.01 5.47 -7.11
C LYS A 154 -11.83 6.16 -8.23
N ASP A 155 -11.28 6.23 -9.45
CA ASP A 155 -11.91 6.93 -10.57
C ASP A 155 -12.89 6.04 -11.36
N LYS A 156 -13.11 4.78 -10.95
CA LYS A 156 -13.93 3.79 -11.63
C LYS A 156 -15.21 3.41 -10.90
N PHE A 157 -15.28 3.66 -9.60
CA PHE A 157 -16.45 3.31 -8.81
C PHE A 157 -17.48 4.43 -8.83
N ASN A 158 -18.72 4.02 -9.00
CA ASN A 158 -19.91 4.86 -8.88
C ASN A 158 -20.76 4.39 -7.65
N PRO A 159 -21.79 5.13 -7.25
CA PRO A 159 -22.66 4.73 -6.14
C PRO A 159 -23.25 3.32 -6.30
N SER A 160 -23.64 2.93 -7.52
CA SER A 160 -24.23 1.60 -7.79
C SER A 160 -23.26 0.45 -7.49
N PHE A 161 -21.95 0.68 -7.55
CA PHE A 161 -20.95 -0.30 -7.14
C PHE A 161 -21.11 -0.67 -5.65
N PHE A 162 -21.31 0.32 -4.79
CA PHE A 162 -21.49 0.11 -3.36
C PHE A 162 -22.87 -0.51 -3.04
N ASP A 163 -23.89 -0.21 -3.84
CA ASP A 163 -25.21 -0.89 -3.75
C ASP A 163 -25.07 -2.38 -4.07
N ASN A 164 -24.23 -2.76 -5.06
CA ASN A 164 -23.94 -4.16 -5.36
C ASN A 164 -23.25 -4.86 -4.19
N LEU A 165 -22.25 -4.22 -3.54
CA LEU A 165 -21.61 -4.77 -2.35
C LEU A 165 -22.63 -4.99 -1.21
N GLN A 166 -23.54 -4.04 -1.01
CA GLN A 166 -24.61 -4.20 -0.02
C GLN A 166 -25.56 -5.36 -0.40
N GLY A 167 -25.98 -5.42 -1.66
CA GLY A 167 -26.84 -6.50 -2.15
C GLY A 167 -26.22 -7.90 -1.98
N LEU A 168 -24.90 -8.04 -2.15
CA LEU A 168 -24.19 -9.29 -1.86
C LEU A 168 -24.21 -9.64 -0.37
N ARG A 169 -24.06 -8.65 0.49
CA ARG A 169 -24.11 -8.84 1.95
C ARG A 169 -25.49 -9.22 2.42
N ASP A 170 -26.52 -8.59 1.89
CA ASP A 170 -27.92 -8.89 2.20
C ASP A 170 -28.28 -10.31 1.74
N ALA A 171 -27.86 -10.72 0.56
CA ALA A 171 -28.05 -12.08 0.04
C ALA A 171 -27.36 -13.15 0.92
N ALA A 172 -26.24 -12.83 1.51
CA ALA A 172 -25.52 -13.68 2.45
C ALA A 172 -26.08 -13.60 3.90
N ASN A 173 -27.27 -13.03 4.11
CA ASN A 173 -27.92 -12.88 5.41
C ASN A 173 -27.03 -12.20 6.47
N GLY A 174 -26.21 -11.22 6.07
CA GLY A 174 -25.27 -10.53 6.94
C GLY A 174 -24.02 -11.33 7.35
N ASN A 175 -23.86 -12.56 6.86
CA ASN A 175 -22.71 -13.40 7.17
C ASN A 175 -21.45 -12.98 6.39
N LEU A 176 -21.57 -12.16 5.36
CA LEU A 176 -20.45 -11.60 4.60
C LEU A 176 -19.91 -10.34 5.28
N ALA A 177 -18.61 -10.26 5.45
CA ALA A 177 -17.91 -9.06 5.87
C ALA A 177 -16.90 -8.61 4.82
N TYR A 178 -16.60 -7.32 4.81
CA TYR A 178 -15.57 -6.73 3.94
C TYR A 178 -14.48 -6.06 4.78
N VAL A 179 -13.24 -6.19 4.33
CA VAL A 179 -12.11 -5.41 4.82
C VAL A 179 -11.53 -4.64 3.64
N PHE A 180 -11.65 -3.33 3.65
CA PHE A 180 -11.06 -2.47 2.64
C PHE A 180 -9.73 -1.92 3.15
N THR A 181 -8.70 -1.90 2.34
CA THR A 181 -7.47 -1.20 2.66
C THR A 181 -7.24 -0.04 1.73
N SER A 182 -6.89 1.10 2.30
CA SER A 182 -6.65 2.34 1.56
C SER A 182 -5.73 3.27 2.35
N TYR A 183 -5.13 4.24 1.67
CA TYR A 183 -4.34 5.29 2.36
C TYR A 183 -5.20 6.47 2.80
N ARG A 184 -6.47 6.53 2.39
CA ARG A 184 -7.47 7.54 2.79
C ARG A 184 -8.77 6.87 3.17
N SER A 185 -9.63 7.58 3.89
CA SER A 185 -10.97 7.07 4.18
C SER A 185 -11.76 6.85 2.89
N LEU A 186 -12.60 5.83 2.84
CA LEU A 186 -13.45 5.57 1.67
C LEU A 186 -14.36 6.77 1.35
N VAL A 187 -14.85 7.46 2.39
CA VAL A 187 -15.67 8.68 2.22
C VAL A 187 -14.87 9.82 1.56
N SER A 188 -13.58 9.91 1.84
CA SER A 188 -12.69 10.89 1.20
C SER A 188 -12.37 10.52 -0.25
N ILE A 189 -12.21 9.23 -0.53
CA ILE A 189 -11.91 8.72 -1.89
C ILE A 189 -13.15 8.75 -2.79
N PHE A 190 -14.34 8.45 -2.21
CA PHE A 190 -15.64 8.33 -2.90
C PHE A 190 -16.69 9.22 -2.25
N PRO A 191 -16.60 10.55 -2.36
CA PRO A 191 -17.53 11.47 -1.70
C PRO A 191 -18.99 11.26 -2.10
N GLU A 192 -19.22 10.88 -3.36
CA GLU A 192 -20.56 10.63 -3.92
C GLU A 192 -21.25 9.40 -3.30
N ALA A 193 -20.46 8.43 -2.83
CA ALA A 193 -20.95 7.21 -2.18
C ALA A 193 -21.07 7.35 -0.65
N ARG A 194 -20.98 8.57 -0.10
CA ARG A 194 -20.95 8.81 1.36
C ARG A 194 -22.13 8.18 2.10
N ALA A 195 -23.33 8.24 1.55
CA ALA A 195 -24.53 7.69 2.16
C ALA A 195 -24.44 6.15 2.28
N ASN A 196 -23.94 5.49 1.23
CA ASN A 196 -23.78 4.05 1.17
C ASN A 196 -22.63 3.57 2.08
N LEU A 197 -21.53 4.32 2.11
CA LEU A 197 -20.33 3.97 2.88
C LEU A 197 -20.50 4.13 4.40
N SER A 198 -21.34 5.06 4.86
CA SER A 198 -21.59 5.28 6.29
C SER A 198 -22.20 4.06 6.99
N VAL A 199 -22.89 3.19 6.23
CA VAL A 199 -23.51 1.96 6.73
C VAL A 199 -22.52 0.79 6.75
N PHE A 200 -21.43 0.88 5.99
CA PHE A 200 -20.61 -0.28 5.69
C PHE A 200 -19.48 -0.52 6.65
N SER A 201 -18.77 0.49 7.16
CA SER A 201 -17.47 0.18 7.71
C SER A 201 -17.13 0.90 9.00
N GLN A 202 -16.62 0.11 9.93
CA GLN A 202 -15.82 0.63 11.05
C GLN A 202 -14.48 1.11 10.53
N THR A 203 -14.03 2.26 11.00
CA THR A 203 -12.71 2.77 10.62
C THR A 203 -11.66 2.28 11.62
N MET A 204 -10.60 1.72 11.08
CA MET A 204 -9.42 1.31 11.82
C MET A 204 -8.18 1.94 11.20
N TYR A 205 -7.32 2.55 12.04
CA TYR A 205 -6.10 3.19 11.57
C TYR A 205 -4.89 2.34 11.90
N ALA A 206 -4.11 2.01 10.86
CA ALA A 206 -2.77 1.44 11.01
C ALA A 206 -1.77 2.58 11.19
N LYS A 207 -1.06 2.57 12.31
CA LYS A 207 -0.02 3.55 12.66
C LYS A 207 1.37 2.96 12.43
N PRO A 208 2.44 3.78 12.43
CA PRO A 208 3.80 3.27 12.50
C PRO A 208 3.94 2.24 13.62
N ALA A 209 4.67 1.17 13.34
CA ALA A 209 4.77 0.01 14.22
C ALA A 209 5.52 0.33 15.50
N HIS A 210 5.15 -0.35 16.56
CA HIS A 210 5.90 -0.30 17.82
C HIS A 210 7.28 -0.95 17.63
N GLU A 211 8.27 -0.56 18.44
CA GLU A 211 9.62 -1.11 18.35
C GLU A 211 9.64 -2.64 18.47
N SER A 212 8.79 -3.23 19.31
CA SER A 212 8.64 -4.68 19.45
C SER A 212 8.25 -5.37 18.14
N ASP A 213 7.33 -4.76 17.38
CA ASP A 213 6.87 -5.31 16.11
C ASP A 213 7.88 -5.06 14.99
N MET A 214 8.56 -3.90 15.00
CA MET A 214 9.68 -3.64 14.10
C MET A 214 10.80 -4.68 14.28
N ARG A 215 11.11 -5.05 15.51
CA ARG A 215 12.14 -6.05 15.83
C ARG A 215 11.79 -7.42 15.26
N ILE A 216 10.53 -7.83 15.30
CA ILE A 216 10.07 -9.09 14.68
C ILE A 216 10.35 -9.06 13.16
N VAL A 217 9.98 -7.97 12.49
CA VAL A 217 10.20 -7.81 11.05
C VAL A 217 11.70 -7.73 10.72
N TYR A 218 12.47 -6.98 11.50
CA TYR A 218 13.92 -6.88 11.37
C TYR A 218 14.60 -8.22 11.48
N ASP A 219 14.27 -9.02 12.52
CA ASP A 219 14.86 -10.33 12.74
C ASP A 219 14.52 -11.31 11.61
N ALA A 220 13.30 -11.23 11.07
CA ALA A 220 12.90 -12.03 9.93
C ALA A 220 13.69 -11.66 8.67
N TYR A 221 13.87 -10.37 8.37
CA TYR A 221 14.67 -9.91 7.25
C TYR A 221 16.15 -10.24 7.43
N ARG A 222 16.70 -9.99 8.63
CA ARG A 222 18.08 -10.35 8.97
C ARG A 222 18.36 -11.83 8.70
N LYS A 223 17.46 -12.69 9.13
CA LYS A 223 17.60 -14.14 8.91
C LYS A 223 17.47 -14.51 7.43
N ARG A 224 16.50 -13.93 6.72
CA ARG A 224 16.23 -14.24 5.32
C ARG A 224 17.35 -13.79 4.39
N TYR A 225 17.83 -12.57 4.59
CA TYR A 225 18.83 -11.92 3.71
C TYR A 225 20.26 -12.00 4.26
N LYS A 226 20.47 -12.68 5.40
CA LYS A 226 21.76 -12.82 6.09
C LYS A 226 22.42 -11.47 6.40
N LEU A 227 21.61 -10.47 6.74
CA LEU A 227 22.07 -9.14 7.07
C LEU A 227 22.66 -9.13 8.49
N THR A 228 23.72 -8.33 8.70
CA THR A 228 24.34 -8.20 10.03
C THR A 228 24.67 -6.74 10.29
N LEU A 229 23.86 -6.08 11.14
CA LEU A 229 24.16 -4.75 11.65
C LEU A 229 24.74 -4.85 13.06
N GLN A 230 25.66 -3.95 13.39
CA GLN A 230 26.17 -3.82 14.76
C GLN A 230 25.07 -3.27 15.68
N PRO A 231 24.99 -3.70 16.95
CA PRO A 231 23.93 -3.26 17.85
C PRO A 231 23.73 -1.73 18.00
N PRO A 232 24.78 -0.89 18.00
CA PRO A 232 24.60 0.56 18.00
C PRO A 232 23.90 1.09 16.76
N ILE A 233 24.24 0.55 15.57
CA ILE A 233 23.65 0.92 14.28
C ILE A 233 22.18 0.48 14.23
N GLU A 234 21.88 -0.73 14.71
CA GLU A 234 20.50 -1.23 14.80
C GLU A 234 19.63 -0.31 15.67
N LYS A 235 20.09 0.07 16.84
CA LYS A 235 19.37 0.97 17.74
C LYS A 235 19.15 2.34 17.10
N ALA A 236 20.17 2.90 16.47
CA ALA A 236 20.09 4.17 15.78
C ALA A 236 19.12 4.11 14.58
N LEU A 237 19.14 3.02 13.80
CA LEU A 237 18.18 2.79 12.72
C LEU A 237 16.75 2.83 13.24
N PHE A 238 16.42 2.10 14.31
CA PHE A 238 15.07 2.07 14.88
C PHE A 238 14.61 3.44 15.35
N ALA A 239 15.49 4.21 15.98
CA ALA A 239 15.18 5.56 16.41
C ALA A 239 14.86 6.49 15.23
N VAL A 240 15.64 6.41 14.16
CA VAL A 240 15.53 7.30 12.99
C VAL A 240 14.31 7.00 12.12
N ILE A 241 13.97 5.72 11.93
CA ILE A 241 12.84 5.33 11.05
C ILE A 241 11.45 5.48 11.69
N GLY A 242 11.35 5.59 13.03
CA GLY A 242 10.12 5.88 13.76
C GLY A 242 8.97 4.89 13.51
N GLY A 243 9.25 3.59 13.37
CA GLY A 243 8.22 2.56 13.16
C GLY A 243 7.74 2.37 11.73
N TYR A 244 8.28 3.09 10.77
CA TYR A 244 7.82 3.01 9.39
C TYR A 244 8.49 1.85 8.64
N MET A 245 7.69 0.83 8.29
CA MET A 245 8.18 -0.44 7.76
C MET A 245 8.96 -0.31 6.45
N GLN A 246 8.59 0.60 5.57
CA GLN A 246 9.32 0.80 4.33
C GLN A 246 10.71 1.40 4.57
N TYR A 247 10.87 2.31 5.54
CA TYR A 247 12.18 2.82 5.91
C TYR A 247 13.05 1.74 6.56
N LEU A 248 12.45 0.83 7.36
CA LEU A 248 13.18 -0.32 7.88
C LEU A 248 13.76 -1.16 6.75
N GLN A 249 12.93 -1.53 5.77
CA GLN A 249 13.35 -2.35 4.64
C GLN A 249 14.45 -1.67 3.82
N LEU A 250 14.23 -0.42 3.39
CA LEU A 250 15.20 0.32 2.58
C LEU A 250 16.49 0.62 3.35
N GLY A 251 16.36 0.97 4.63
CA GLY A 251 17.50 1.23 5.50
C GLY A 251 18.39 -0.01 5.70
N LEU A 252 17.77 -1.19 5.88
CA LEU A 252 18.52 -2.45 5.97
C LEU A 252 19.32 -2.74 4.68
N ILE A 253 18.70 -2.54 3.53
CA ILE A 253 19.36 -2.74 2.24
C ILE A 253 20.55 -1.78 2.11
N HIS A 254 20.29 -0.48 2.32
CA HIS A 254 21.31 0.56 2.15
C HIS A 254 22.48 0.39 3.12
N LEU A 255 22.20 0.18 4.42
CA LEU A 255 23.25 0.01 5.43
C LEU A 255 24.06 -1.28 5.26
N ASN A 256 23.55 -2.27 4.55
CA ASN A 256 24.29 -3.47 4.19
C ASN A 256 25.21 -3.26 2.96
N GLU A 257 24.89 -2.26 2.12
CA GLU A 257 25.69 -1.88 0.95
C GLU A 257 26.85 -0.92 1.31
N VAL A 258 26.75 -0.20 2.45
CA VAL A 258 27.72 0.79 2.90
C VAL A 258 28.69 0.17 3.90
N GLU A 259 29.98 0.53 3.81
CA GLU A 259 30.97 0.15 4.83
C GLU A 259 30.62 0.75 6.19
N SER A 260 30.24 -0.11 7.13
CA SER A 260 29.70 0.26 8.45
C SER A 260 30.73 0.79 9.45
N SER A 261 32.02 0.86 9.08
CA SER A 261 33.11 1.21 10.01
C SER A 261 33.07 2.66 10.53
N THR A 262 32.33 3.55 9.87
CA THR A 262 32.22 4.97 10.22
C THR A 262 30.90 5.36 10.88
N LEU A 263 29.92 4.46 10.93
CA LEU A 263 28.56 4.75 11.40
C LEU A 263 28.44 4.44 12.91
N ASN A 264 28.39 5.48 13.75
CA ASN A 264 28.35 5.30 15.21
C ASN A 264 27.21 6.03 15.90
N THR A 265 26.59 7.00 15.28
CA THR A 265 25.56 7.85 15.89
C THR A 265 24.25 7.85 15.09
N GLU A 266 23.13 8.25 15.75
CA GLU A 266 21.85 8.47 15.07
C GLU A 266 21.98 9.48 13.94
N LYS A 267 22.83 10.50 14.10
CA LYS A 267 23.09 11.51 13.08
C LYS A 267 23.76 10.91 11.86
N ASP A 268 24.79 10.06 12.05
CA ASP A 268 25.49 9.41 10.93
C ASP A 268 24.50 8.52 10.13
N ILE A 269 23.64 7.77 10.84
CA ILE A 269 22.61 6.94 10.21
C ILE A 269 21.61 7.81 9.45
N LEU A 270 21.15 8.90 10.03
CA LEU A 270 20.21 9.83 9.41
C LEU A 270 20.79 10.42 8.11
N GLU A 271 22.02 10.93 8.16
CA GLU A 271 22.70 11.51 7.00
C GLU A 271 22.93 10.44 5.90
N THR A 272 23.33 9.23 6.31
CA THR A 272 23.54 8.11 5.40
C THR A 272 22.22 7.71 4.70
N LEU A 273 21.13 7.57 5.45
CA LEU A 273 19.83 7.21 4.89
C LEU A 273 19.26 8.30 3.97
N LEU A 274 19.46 9.58 4.29
CA LEU A 274 19.08 10.70 3.44
C LEU A 274 19.89 10.79 2.13
N SER A 275 21.06 10.16 2.06
CA SER A 275 21.82 10.07 0.81
C SER A 275 21.29 9.01 -0.16
N ASP A 276 20.45 8.07 0.32
CA ASP A 276 19.85 7.03 -0.52
C ASP A 276 18.61 7.54 -1.27
N GLU A 277 18.69 7.53 -2.58
CA GLU A 277 17.63 8.03 -3.45
C GLU A 277 16.30 7.26 -3.28
N ARG A 278 16.34 5.96 -2.94
CA ARG A 278 15.13 5.13 -2.71
C ARG A 278 14.36 5.64 -1.48
N ILE A 279 15.09 6.04 -0.44
CA ILE A 279 14.53 6.59 0.81
C ILE A 279 13.98 7.99 0.56
N VAL A 280 14.71 8.83 -0.19
CA VAL A 280 14.24 10.16 -0.58
C VAL A 280 12.94 10.06 -1.39
N LEU A 281 12.90 9.18 -2.39
CA LEU A 281 11.70 8.93 -3.19
C LEU A 281 10.52 8.43 -2.34
N GLN A 282 10.80 7.56 -1.36
CA GLN A 282 9.76 7.09 -0.44
C GLN A 282 9.21 8.22 0.44
N SER A 283 10.08 9.12 0.90
CA SER A 283 9.68 10.30 1.67
C SER A 283 8.86 11.27 0.80
N GLU A 284 9.25 11.44 -0.46
CA GLU A 284 8.48 12.22 -1.44
C GLU A 284 7.09 11.62 -1.69
N GLU A 285 6.98 10.28 -1.83
CA GLU A 285 5.69 9.58 -1.96
C GLU A 285 4.78 9.82 -0.74
N LEU A 286 5.34 9.80 0.46
CA LEU A 286 4.59 10.11 1.68
C LEU A 286 4.11 11.56 1.68
N TRP A 287 4.99 12.50 1.40
CA TRP A 287 4.68 13.92 1.35
C TRP A 287 3.58 14.25 0.34
N GLU A 288 3.69 13.72 -0.88
CA GLU A 288 2.70 13.94 -1.94
C GLU A 288 1.36 13.23 -1.72
N SER A 289 1.32 12.25 -0.82
CA SER A 289 0.06 11.62 -0.42
C SER A 289 -0.80 12.52 0.48
N LEU A 290 -0.24 13.61 0.99
CA LEU A 290 -0.89 14.55 1.90
C LEU A 290 -1.59 15.68 1.14
N HIS A 291 -2.72 16.14 1.68
CA HIS A 291 -3.36 17.35 1.21
C HIS A 291 -2.55 18.58 1.59
N VAL A 292 -2.72 19.66 0.84
CA VAL A 292 -1.98 20.92 1.07
C VAL A 292 -2.11 21.43 2.51
N GLU A 293 -3.29 21.32 3.11
CA GLU A 293 -3.49 21.74 4.50
C GLU A 293 -2.72 20.84 5.50
N GLU A 294 -2.65 19.54 5.23
CA GLU A 294 -1.89 18.59 6.05
C GLU A 294 -0.38 18.84 5.94
N GLN A 295 0.12 19.14 4.73
CA GLN A 295 1.51 19.53 4.51
C GLN A 295 1.87 20.81 5.27
N LYS A 296 0.99 21.82 5.27
CA LYS A 296 1.18 23.05 6.05
C LYS A 296 1.29 22.76 7.55
N ILE A 297 0.42 21.91 8.09
CA ILE A 297 0.44 21.51 9.50
C ILE A 297 1.78 20.82 9.86
N LEU A 298 2.25 19.88 9.01
CA LEU A 298 3.55 19.25 9.23
C LEU A 298 4.70 20.26 9.23
N MET A 299 4.68 21.23 8.30
CA MET A 299 5.68 22.32 8.26
C MET A 299 5.65 23.19 9.52
N GLN A 300 4.46 23.48 10.08
CA GLN A 300 4.32 24.20 11.34
C GLN A 300 4.95 23.42 12.50
N VAL A 301 4.66 22.11 12.59
CA VAL A 301 5.21 21.24 13.64
C VAL A 301 6.74 21.17 13.56
N VAL A 302 7.31 20.99 12.37
CA VAL A 302 8.77 20.98 12.16
C VAL A 302 9.42 22.30 12.61
N LYS A 303 8.71 23.44 12.42
CA LYS A 303 9.15 24.76 12.88
C LYS A 303 8.85 25.05 14.36
N SER A 304 8.37 24.06 15.10
CA SER A 304 7.94 24.21 16.50
C SER A 304 6.85 25.28 16.70
N GLN A 305 6.02 25.50 15.68
CA GLN A 305 4.87 26.39 15.75
C GLN A 305 3.67 25.66 16.36
N GLN A 306 2.78 26.42 16.97
CA GLN A 306 1.55 25.85 17.53
C GLN A 306 0.54 25.55 16.43
N VAL A 307 -0.16 24.43 16.56
CA VAL A 307 -1.28 24.02 15.71
C VAL A 307 -2.56 24.31 16.48
N ASP A 308 -3.47 25.09 15.92
CA ASP A 308 -4.74 25.41 16.55
C ASP A 308 -5.77 24.30 16.44
N ALA A 309 -6.90 24.41 17.17
CA ALA A 309 -7.92 23.38 17.19
C ALA A 309 -8.61 23.18 15.84
N LEU A 310 -8.75 24.23 15.02
CA LEU A 310 -9.36 24.16 13.69
C LEU A 310 -8.42 23.46 12.70
N GLU A 311 -7.14 23.76 12.77
CA GLU A 311 -6.09 23.07 11.99
C GLU A 311 -6.04 21.59 12.38
N GLN A 312 -6.13 21.28 13.67
CA GLN A 312 -6.18 19.89 14.14
C GLN A 312 -7.40 19.14 13.58
N GLU A 313 -8.57 19.77 13.55
CA GLU A 313 -9.77 19.16 12.96
C GLU A 313 -9.59 18.90 11.45
N ARG A 314 -9.07 19.88 10.70
CA ARG A 314 -8.82 19.76 9.25
C ARG A 314 -7.73 18.75 8.93
N GLY A 315 -6.69 18.68 9.74
CA GLY A 315 -5.58 17.74 9.58
C GLY A 315 -5.72 16.45 10.37
N ARG A 316 -6.91 16.09 10.86
CA ARG A 316 -7.14 14.95 11.75
C ARG A 316 -6.51 13.65 11.25
N TYR A 317 -6.45 13.47 9.94
CA TYR A 317 -5.76 12.35 9.29
C TYR A 317 -4.32 12.16 9.79
N LEU A 318 -3.59 13.24 10.06
CA LEU A 318 -2.20 13.18 10.52
C LEU A 318 -2.07 12.52 11.91
N TRP A 319 -3.03 12.77 12.81
CA TRP A 319 -3.07 12.14 14.15
C TRP A 319 -3.61 10.71 14.09
N ASP A 320 -4.67 10.51 13.33
CA ASP A 320 -5.31 9.21 13.21
C ASP A 320 -4.37 8.18 12.60
N THR A 321 -3.60 8.53 11.58
CA THR A 321 -2.63 7.65 10.91
C THR A 321 -1.24 7.66 11.55
N GLY A 322 -0.98 8.57 12.49
CA GLY A 322 0.27 8.64 13.22
C GLY A 322 1.41 9.35 12.50
N PHE A 323 1.14 10.24 11.53
CA PHE A 323 2.16 11.18 11.03
C PHE A 323 2.63 12.11 12.14
N LEU A 324 1.70 12.52 13.01
CA LEU A 324 1.97 13.31 14.20
C LEU A 324 1.77 12.45 15.44
N VAL A 325 2.70 12.57 16.36
CA VAL A 325 2.72 11.90 17.67
C VAL A 325 2.88 12.92 18.79
N GLY A 326 2.40 12.57 19.98
CA GLY A 326 2.41 13.44 21.16
C GLY A 326 1.09 14.17 21.37
N GLU A 327 0.84 14.59 22.63
CA GLU A 327 -0.38 15.32 23.03
C GLU A 327 -0.09 16.79 23.32
N LYS A 328 0.98 17.08 24.10
CA LYS A 328 1.37 18.44 24.49
C LYS A 328 2.43 19.02 23.58
N THR A 329 3.39 18.20 23.19
CA THR A 329 4.43 18.56 22.24
C THR A 329 4.28 17.63 21.04
N LEU A 330 3.92 18.20 19.90
CA LEU A 330 3.78 17.45 18.67
C LEU A 330 5.14 17.22 18.05
N SER A 331 5.35 16.01 17.52
CA SER A 331 6.52 15.66 16.72
C SER A 331 6.10 14.81 15.54
N ILE A 332 6.93 14.79 14.52
CA ILE A 332 6.75 13.88 13.38
C ILE A 332 7.17 12.47 13.81
N PHE A 333 6.46 11.45 13.34
CA PHE A 333 6.67 10.05 13.73
C PHE A 333 8.11 9.57 13.50
N SER A 334 8.83 10.12 12.52
CA SER A 334 10.16 9.68 12.09
C SER A 334 11.10 10.87 11.94
N PRO A 335 12.25 10.88 12.63
CA PRO A 335 13.31 11.85 12.38
C PRO A 335 13.79 11.89 10.92
N LEU A 336 13.76 10.75 10.22
CA LEU A 336 14.11 10.66 8.80
C LEU A 336 13.13 11.43 7.92
N PHE A 337 11.83 11.30 8.19
CA PHE A 337 10.81 12.04 7.45
C PHE A 337 10.81 13.52 7.80
N GLU A 338 11.05 13.87 9.06
CA GLU A 338 11.22 15.27 9.51
C GLU A 338 12.39 15.94 8.82
N ALA A 339 13.54 15.29 8.76
CA ALA A 339 14.72 15.80 8.06
C ALA A 339 14.46 15.97 6.54
N TYR A 340 13.71 15.05 5.91
CA TYR A 340 13.28 15.22 4.53
C TYR A 340 12.42 16.50 4.34
N ILE A 341 11.45 16.76 5.22
CA ILE A 341 10.61 17.97 5.15
C ILE A 341 11.45 19.24 5.30
N LEU A 342 12.44 19.26 6.21
CA LEU A 342 13.37 20.38 6.36
C LEU A 342 14.20 20.62 5.08
N HIS A 343 14.63 19.55 4.38
CA HIS A 343 15.34 19.68 3.10
C HIS A 343 14.46 20.28 1.99
N LEU A 344 13.18 19.94 1.94
CA LEU A 344 12.25 20.54 0.95
C LEU A 344 12.20 22.06 1.05
N GLU A 345 12.19 22.61 2.27
CA GLU A 345 12.16 24.05 2.49
C GLU A 345 13.45 24.74 2.02
N HIS A 346 14.61 24.10 2.23
CA HIS A 346 15.90 24.62 1.77
C HIS A 346 16.06 24.53 0.24
N ASP A 347 15.48 23.53 -0.39
CA ASP A 347 15.54 23.34 -1.85
C ASP A 347 14.57 24.24 -2.61
N GLU A 348 13.41 24.61 -2.07
CA GLU A 348 12.55 25.62 -2.69
C GLU A 348 13.26 27.00 -2.81
N SER A 349 14.15 27.30 -1.88
CA SER A 349 15.01 28.48 -1.98
C SER A 349 16.13 28.36 -3.02
N LYS A 350 16.49 27.13 -3.45
CA LYS A 350 17.55 26.84 -4.42
C LYS A 350 17.04 26.46 -5.82
N LYS A 351 15.75 26.20 -6.02
CA LYS A 351 15.14 25.75 -7.29
C LYS A 351 15.29 26.70 -8.47
N LYS A 352 16.08 27.77 -8.35
CA LYS A 352 16.42 28.66 -9.47
C LYS A 352 17.70 28.29 -10.26
N LYS A 353 18.36 27.16 -10.01
CA LYS A 353 19.72 26.98 -10.57
C LYS A 353 20.18 25.58 -11.04
N THR A 354 19.40 24.58 -11.38
CA THR A 354 20.00 23.42 -12.10
C THR A 354 19.04 22.74 -13.05
N ALA A 355 19.20 23.05 -14.33
CA ALA A 355 18.52 22.40 -15.47
C ALA A 355 19.14 21.04 -15.87
N HIS A 356 20.08 20.46 -15.10
CA HIS A 356 20.74 19.22 -15.47
C HIS A 356 19.95 17.98 -14.96
N LEU A 357 19.89 16.94 -15.83
CA LEU A 357 19.32 15.65 -15.45
C LEU A 357 20.21 14.97 -14.39
N THR A 358 19.61 14.41 -13.35
CA THR A 358 20.30 13.50 -12.43
C THR A 358 20.70 12.20 -13.13
N ARG A 359 21.53 11.36 -12.51
CA ARG A 359 21.97 10.09 -13.10
C ARG A 359 20.78 9.21 -13.55
N LYS A 360 19.75 9.02 -12.71
CA LYS A 360 18.57 8.20 -13.04
C LYS A 360 17.66 8.85 -14.08
N GLU A 361 17.48 10.17 -14.00
CA GLU A 361 16.77 10.92 -15.04
C GLU A 361 17.49 10.83 -16.39
N HIS A 362 18.82 10.86 -16.38
CA HIS A 362 19.63 10.69 -17.60
C HIS A 362 19.51 9.26 -18.15
N LEU A 363 19.60 8.24 -17.29
CA LEU A 363 19.40 6.84 -17.71
C LEU A 363 18.02 6.63 -18.34
N LEU A 364 16.95 7.13 -17.69
CA LEU A 364 15.60 7.06 -18.25
C LEU A 364 15.51 7.78 -19.59
N PHE A 365 16.02 9.00 -19.68
CA PHE A 365 15.95 9.77 -20.92
C PHE A 365 16.75 9.11 -22.06
N THR A 366 17.92 8.56 -21.76
CA THR A 366 18.75 7.82 -22.73
C THR A 366 18.01 6.59 -23.23
N LEU A 367 17.45 5.77 -22.35
CA LEU A 367 16.65 4.60 -22.71
C LEU A 367 15.48 4.97 -23.63
N LEU A 368 14.71 6.00 -23.26
CA LEU A 368 13.59 6.47 -24.05
C LEU A 368 14.03 7.04 -25.41
N LYS A 369 15.21 7.64 -25.48
CA LYS A 369 15.77 8.21 -26.70
C LYS A 369 16.31 7.14 -27.65
N GLU A 370 16.89 6.07 -27.13
CA GLU A 370 17.33 4.90 -27.92
C GLU A 370 16.17 4.19 -28.56
N GLN A 371 14.99 4.22 -27.92
CA GLN A 371 13.73 3.63 -28.41
C GLN A 371 12.73 4.72 -28.85
N LEU A 372 13.23 5.76 -29.52
CA LEU A 372 12.42 6.89 -29.94
C LEU A 372 11.22 6.44 -30.82
N GLY A 373 10.02 6.81 -30.39
CA GLY A 373 8.78 6.44 -31.09
C GLY A 373 8.24 5.07 -30.71
N GLU A 374 8.91 4.28 -29.88
CA GLU A 374 8.45 2.99 -29.38
C GLU A 374 8.01 3.08 -27.91
N ILE A 375 7.29 2.07 -27.45
CA ILE A 375 6.86 1.98 -26.05
C ILE A 375 7.95 1.28 -25.26
N VAL A 376 8.46 1.96 -24.25
CA VAL A 376 9.34 1.39 -23.24
C VAL A 376 8.51 0.91 -22.07
N GLU A 377 8.52 -0.39 -21.80
CA GLU A 377 7.77 -1.02 -20.72
C GLU A 377 8.33 -0.64 -19.34
N ARG A 378 7.46 -0.68 -18.30
CA ARG A 378 7.85 -0.30 -16.93
C ARG A 378 8.95 -1.19 -16.38
N GLU A 379 8.90 -2.47 -16.68
CA GLU A 379 9.88 -3.48 -16.29
C GLU A 379 11.27 -3.14 -16.84
N SER A 380 11.35 -2.77 -18.11
CA SER A 380 12.62 -2.35 -18.75
C SER A 380 13.20 -1.09 -18.13
N ILE A 381 12.32 -0.15 -17.72
CA ILE A 381 12.76 1.04 -16.99
C ILE A 381 13.33 0.66 -15.63
N VAL A 382 12.69 -0.26 -14.90
CA VAL A 382 13.20 -0.72 -13.60
C VAL A 382 14.55 -1.40 -13.73
N GLU A 383 14.72 -2.28 -14.71
CA GLU A 383 16.00 -2.99 -14.95
C GLU A 383 17.17 -2.05 -15.18
N ILE A 384 16.96 -0.97 -15.95
CA ILE A 384 18.04 -0.06 -16.35
C ILE A 384 18.28 1.04 -15.31
N VAL A 385 17.20 1.58 -14.74
CA VAL A 385 17.29 2.74 -13.83
C VAL A 385 17.50 2.30 -12.37
N TRP A 386 17.01 1.13 -11.99
CA TRP A 386 17.12 0.57 -10.63
C TRP A 386 17.63 -0.88 -10.65
N PRO A 387 18.79 -1.19 -11.22
CA PRO A 387 19.32 -2.56 -11.30
C PRO A 387 19.47 -3.20 -9.91
N GLU A 388 19.68 -2.38 -8.88
CA GLU A 388 19.80 -2.80 -7.48
C GLU A 388 18.46 -3.23 -6.83
N SER A 389 17.33 -2.93 -7.45
CA SER A 389 16.00 -3.15 -6.85
C SER A 389 15.24 -4.36 -7.41
N GLN A 390 15.90 -5.24 -8.17
CA GLN A 390 15.25 -6.40 -8.81
C GLN A 390 14.59 -7.36 -7.82
N GLU A 391 15.13 -7.52 -6.61
CA GLU A 391 14.56 -8.41 -5.58
C GLU A 391 13.39 -7.79 -4.80
N PHE A 392 13.32 -6.47 -4.69
CA PHE A 392 12.38 -5.74 -3.83
C PHE A 392 11.30 -4.98 -4.60
N GLY A 393 11.48 -4.87 -5.91
CA GLY A 393 10.59 -4.12 -6.81
C GLY A 393 10.68 -2.60 -6.62
N VAL A 394 10.34 -1.89 -7.68
CA VAL A 394 10.16 -0.43 -7.68
C VAL A 394 8.68 -0.13 -7.77
N SER A 395 8.18 0.84 -6.98
CA SER A 395 6.77 1.20 -7.05
C SER A 395 6.46 1.91 -8.38
N ASP A 396 5.27 1.66 -8.92
CA ASP A 396 4.76 2.39 -10.09
C ASP A 396 4.84 3.91 -9.88
N TRP A 397 4.57 4.38 -8.66
CA TRP A 397 4.68 5.79 -8.33
C TRP A 397 6.12 6.32 -8.50
N ALA A 398 7.14 5.58 -8.11
CA ALA A 398 8.54 6.00 -8.26
C ALA A 398 8.92 6.15 -9.74
N ILE A 399 8.43 5.25 -10.60
CA ILE A 399 8.61 5.33 -12.05
C ILE A 399 7.88 6.56 -12.61
N ASP A 400 6.59 6.72 -12.27
CA ASP A 400 5.77 7.84 -12.73
C ASP A 400 6.37 9.18 -12.29
N ARG A 401 6.92 9.24 -11.07
CA ARG A 401 7.57 10.43 -10.54
C ARG A 401 8.86 10.78 -11.25
N LEU A 402 9.70 9.78 -11.53
CA LEU A 402 10.92 9.98 -12.30
C LEU A 402 10.58 10.53 -13.70
N VAL A 403 9.59 9.94 -14.36
CA VAL A 403 9.10 10.40 -15.67
C VAL A 403 8.58 11.85 -15.58
N ALA A 404 7.82 12.18 -14.54
CA ALA A 404 7.30 13.54 -14.36
C ALA A 404 8.43 14.58 -14.20
N ARG A 405 9.49 14.24 -13.44
CA ARG A 405 10.67 15.09 -13.30
C ARG A 405 11.43 15.28 -14.62
N VAL A 406 11.61 14.21 -15.38
CA VAL A 406 12.23 14.30 -16.70
C VAL A 406 11.40 15.17 -17.63
N ARG A 407 10.06 14.99 -17.67
CA ARG A 407 9.16 15.86 -18.45
C ARG A 407 9.31 17.33 -18.11
N LEU A 408 9.35 17.66 -16.81
CA LEU A 408 9.51 19.05 -16.37
C LEU A 408 10.83 19.64 -16.89
N LYS A 409 11.92 18.92 -16.70
CA LYS A 409 13.27 19.38 -17.14
C LYS A 409 13.39 19.47 -18.66
N LEU A 410 12.77 18.57 -19.41
CA LEU A 410 12.73 18.65 -20.88
C LEU A 410 11.99 19.89 -21.37
N ARG A 411 10.89 20.28 -20.68
CA ARG A 411 10.17 21.52 -20.96
C ARG A 411 10.99 22.76 -20.59
N GLU A 412 11.64 22.76 -19.43
CA GLU A 412 12.50 23.88 -18.98
C GLU A 412 13.72 24.09 -19.90
N GLN A 413 14.20 23.03 -20.54
CA GLN A 413 15.29 23.07 -21.50
C GLN A 413 14.87 23.30 -22.94
N ASP A 414 13.57 23.51 -23.19
CA ASP A 414 12.97 23.70 -24.52
C ASP A 414 13.41 22.63 -25.53
N THR A 415 13.44 21.37 -25.06
CA THR A 415 13.87 20.25 -25.92
C THR A 415 12.77 19.86 -26.89
N PRO A 416 13.13 19.36 -28.11
CA PRO A 416 12.12 18.98 -29.12
C PRO A 416 11.44 17.63 -28.83
N TYR A 417 11.35 17.21 -27.57
CA TYR A 417 10.83 15.91 -27.20
C TYR A 417 9.74 16.01 -26.16
N GLU A 418 8.75 15.10 -26.24
CA GLU A 418 7.73 14.89 -25.25
C GLU A 418 7.64 13.41 -24.86
N ILE A 419 7.50 13.14 -23.54
CA ILE A 419 7.25 11.79 -23.04
C ILE A 419 5.73 11.59 -22.88
N GLN A 420 5.15 10.64 -23.57
CA GLN A 420 3.75 10.24 -23.47
C GLN A 420 3.60 9.03 -22.55
N THR A 421 2.55 9.01 -21.74
CA THR A 421 2.17 7.81 -20.97
C THR A 421 1.26 6.93 -21.81
N ILE A 422 1.67 5.70 -22.03
CA ILE A 422 0.82 4.67 -22.65
C ILE A 422 0.23 3.84 -21.51
N ARG A 423 -1.05 4.06 -21.23
CA ARG A 423 -1.74 3.42 -20.10
C ARG A 423 -1.49 1.91 -20.10
N THR A 424 -1.26 1.34 -18.92
CA THR A 424 -1.00 -0.09 -18.64
C THR A 424 0.26 -0.70 -19.28
N ARG A 425 1.00 0.04 -20.14
CA ARG A 425 2.16 -0.51 -20.85
C ARG A 425 3.48 0.17 -20.49
N GLY A 426 3.52 1.49 -20.45
CA GLY A 426 4.79 2.20 -20.19
C GLY A 426 4.80 3.63 -20.72
N TYR A 427 5.94 4.04 -21.26
CA TYR A 427 6.18 5.40 -21.71
C TYR A 427 6.79 5.41 -23.12
N LYS A 428 6.51 6.48 -23.84
CA LYS A 428 6.98 6.68 -25.21
C LYS A 428 7.53 8.09 -25.36
N LEU A 429 8.75 8.23 -25.87
CA LEU A 429 9.32 9.51 -26.26
C LEU A 429 8.96 9.83 -27.73
N THR A 430 8.40 10.99 -27.97
CA THR A 430 8.04 11.46 -29.31
C THR A 430 8.63 12.85 -29.56
N PRO A 431 9.05 13.16 -30.80
CA PRO A 431 9.35 14.54 -31.17
C PRO A 431 8.08 15.39 -31.02
N LEU A 432 8.25 16.63 -30.53
CA LEU A 432 7.19 17.64 -30.61
C LEU A 432 6.92 17.90 -32.10
N LYS A 433 5.66 17.84 -32.52
CA LYS A 433 5.29 18.28 -33.86
C LYS A 433 5.43 19.80 -33.92
N GLU A 434 6.18 20.26 -34.94
CA GLU A 434 6.20 21.68 -35.32
C GLU A 434 4.81 22.23 -35.61
#